data_61ae6922d0667832e0ca05c87791d2f3
#
_entry.id   61ae6922d0667832e0ca05c87791d2f3
#
_cell.length_a   1.000
_cell.length_b   1.000
_cell.length_c   1.000
_cell.angle_alpha   90.00
_cell.angle_beta   90.00
_cell.angle_gamma   90.00
#
_symmetry.space_group_name_H-M   'P 1'
#
loop_
_entity.id
_entity.type
_entity.pdbx_description
1 polymer ?
#
loop_
_entity_poly.entity_id
_entity_poly.type
_entity_poly.pdbx_seq_one_letter_code
_entity_poly.pdbx_strand_id
1 'polypeptide(L)'
;MQETELIATVTTILEKELSVALGMSLPLFQLEARQKQKKDRLKSQMSAKRQEIEKQRRLIRGLYENFVQGILTSEEYFELKAGYEESITVLSGDIEALEKDMDALDDQLVRYRAMEKDAKSLAQDHVLTAELIERLIERIEIDHERNIRVSFRFKSEFQGEAVK
;
A
#
# COMPACT_ATOMS: atom_id res chain seq x y z
N MET A 1 17.72 -13.66 -35.07
CA MET A 1 17.98 -14.03 -33.66
C MET A 1 17.16 -15.26 -33.38
N GLN A 2 17.79 -16.33 -32.91
CA GLN A 2 17.07 -17.55 -32.58
C GLN A 2 16.34 -17.37 -31.25
N GLU A 3 15.22 -18.07 -31.06
CA GLU A 3 14.40 -17.99 -29.84
C GLU A 3 15.22 -18.26 -28.57
N THR A 4 16.12 -19.24 -28.64
CA THR A 4 17.03 -19.58 -27.55
C THR A 4 17.99 -18.44 -27.15
N GLU A 5 18.49 -17.70 -28.12
CA GLU A 5 19.37 -16.54 -27.87
C GLU A 5 18.56 -15.38 -27.20
N LEU A 6 17.33 -15.18 -27.63
CA LEU A 6 16.45 -14.18 -27.04
C LEU A 6 16.15 -14.52 -25.58
N ILE A 7 15.74 -15.76 -25.31
CA ILE A 7 15.45 -16.22 -23.95
C ILE A 7 16.69 -16.08 -23.04
N ALA A 8 17.86 -16.50 -23.48
CA ALA A 8 19.10 -16.37 -22.70
C ALA A 8 19.43 -14.90 -22.39
N THR A 9 19.29 -14.02 -23.37
CA THR A 9 19.54 -12.58 -23.19
C THR A 9 18.56 -11.96 -22.23
N VAL A 10 17.26 -12.24 -22.36
CA VAL A 10 16.22 -11.73 -21.46
C VAL A 10 16.42 -12.27 -20.04
N THR A 11 16.80 -13.54 -19.88
CA THR A 11 17.13 -14.13 -18.58
C THR A 11 18.26 -13.38 -17.90
N THR A 12 19.36 -13.15 -18.60
CA THR A 12 20.53 -12.41 -18.07
C THR A 12 20.17 -10.98 -17.67
N ILE A 13 19.38 -10.28 -18.49
CA ILE A 13 18.92 -8.92 -18.19
C ILE A 13 18.03 -8.94 -16.94
N LEU A 14 17.09 -9.88 -16.85
CA LEU A 14 16.17 -10.00 -15.72
C LEU A 14 16.90 -10.32 -14.41
N GLU A 15 17.83 -11.27 -14.43
CA GLU A 15 18.67 -11.62 -13.26
C GLU A 15 19.44 -10.42 -12.74
N LYS A 16 20.06 -9.67 -13.65
CA LYS A 16 20.82 -8.46 -13.31
C LYS A 16 19.89 -7.39 -12.68
N GLU A 17 18.77 -7.12 -13.31
CA GLU A 17 17.83 -6.11 -12.83
C GLU A 17 17.17 -6.50 -11.49
N LEU A 18 16.82 -7.78 -11.31
CA LEU A 18 16.33 -8.28 -10.03
C LEU A 18 17.38 -8.20 -8.93
N SER A 19 18.64 -8.55 -9.23
CA SER A 19 19.74 -8.45 -8.26
C SER A 19 19.98 -6.98 -7.84
N VAL A 20 19.89 -6.05 -8.79
CA VAL A 20 19.99 -4.61 -8.51
C VAL A 20 18.79 -4.15 -7.69
N ALA A 21 17.57 -4.48 -8.07
CA ALA A 21 16.36 -4.10 -7.37
C ALA A 21 16.34 -4.61 -5.93
N LEU A 22 16.71 -5.89 -5.71
CA LEU A 22 16.81 -6.47 -4.38
C LEU A 22 18.01 -5.96 -3.58
N GLY A 23 19.14 -5.66 -4.25
CA GLY A 23 20.33 -5.10 -3.62
C GLY A 23 20.15 -3.64 -3.19
N MET A 24 19.32 -2.87 -3.89
CA MET A 24 18.96 -1.50 -3.55
C MET A 24 17.79 -1.42 -2.54
N SER A 25 17.01 -2.49 -2.40
CA SER A 25 15.92 -2.58 -1.44
C SER A 25 16.46 -2.91 -0.04
N LEU A 26 15.73 -2.46 0.96
CA LEU A 26 16.02 -2.87 2.34
C LEU A 26 15.82 -4.38 2.47
N PRO A 27 16.66 -5.08 3.25
CA PRO A 27 16.40 -6.48 3.58
C PRO A 27 14.96 -6.68 4.06
N LEU A 28 14.32 -7.78 3.67
CA LEU A 28 12.90 -8.05 3.96
C LEU A 28 12.54 -7.79 5.43
N PHE A 29 13.41 -8.23 6.36
CA PHE A 29 13.16 -8.03 7.80
C PHE A 29 13.12 -6.54 8.21
N GLN A 30 13.90 -5.68 7.54
CA GLN A 30 13.87 -4.23 7.81
C GLN A 30 12.62 -3.59 7.22
N LEU A 31 12.19 -4.05 6.04
CA LEU A 31 10.94 -3.62 5.44
C LEU A 31 9.74 -4.02 6.31
N GLU A 32 9.71 -5.26 6.79
CA GLU A 32 8.68 -5.74 7.70
C GLU A 32 8.64 -4.95 9.02
N ALA A 33 9.80 -4.66 9.59
CA ALA A 33 9.90 -3.85 10.81
C ALA A 33 9.38 -2.42 10.60
N ARG A 34 9.76 -1.77 9.48
CA ARG A 34 9.26 -0.44 9.12
C ARG A 34 7.76 -0.44 8.85
N GLN A 35 7.25 -1.44 8.15
CA GLN A 35 5.81 -1.55 7.90
C GLN A 35 5.04 -1.80 9.18
N LYS A 36 5.54 -2.65 10.08
CA LYS A 36 4.96 -2.85 11.40
C LYS A 36 4.84 -1.53 12.16
N GLN A 37 5.91 -0.75 12.20
CA GLN A 37 5.91 0.56 12.85
C GLN A 37 4.89 1.53 12.21
N LYS A 38 4.82 1.58 10.86
CA LYS A 38 3.81 2.38 10.16
C LYS A 38 2.39 1.95 10.53
N LYS A 39 2.12 0.63 10.53
CA LYS A 39 0.80 0.08 10.91
C LYS A 39 0.43 0.37 12.36
N ASP A 40 1.36 0.25 13.28
CA ASP A 40 1.11 0.55 14.69
C ASP A 40 0.75 2.04 14.87
N ARG A 41 1.39 2.93 14.10
CA ARG A 41 1.05 4.36 14.05
C ARG A 41 -0.35 4.59 13.49
N LEU A 42 -0.72 3.96 12.36
CA LEU A 42 -2.06 4.07 11.77
C LEU A 42 -3.14 3.55 12.74
N LYS A 43 -2.90 2.41 13.39
CA LYS A 43 -3.81 1.85 14.42
C LYS A 43 -4.01 2.81 15.59
N SER A 44 -2.94 3.46 16.05
CA SER A 44 -3.03 4.47 17.11
C SER A 44 -3.88 5.66 16.70
N GLN A 45 -3.71 6.16 15.46
CA GLN A 45 -4.50 7.25 14.92
C GLN A 45 -5.98 6.86 14.80
N MET A 46 -6.28 5.67 14.27
CA MET A 46 -7.65 5.15 14.19
C MET A 46 -8.31 5.03 15.58
N SER A 47 -7.55 4.52 16.56
CA SER A 47 -8.03 4.41 17.94
C SER A 47 -8.40 5.77 18.53
N ALA A 48 -7.54 6.78 18.34
CA ALA A 48 -7.82 8.15 18.80
C ALA A 48 -9.08 8.72 18.14
N LYS A 49 -9.25 8.54 16.83
CA LYS A 49 -10.45 9.00 16.10
C LYS A 49 -11.72 8.27 16.57
N ARG A 50 -11.66 6.97 16.83
CA ARG A 50 -12.79 6.21 17.40
C ARG A 50 -13.16 6.70 18.79
N GLN A 51 -12.19 7.03 19.63
CA GLN A 51 -12.45 7.63 20.94
C GLN A 51 -13.12 9.00 20.83
N GLU A 52 -12.71 9.82 19.86
CA GLU A 52 -13.35 11.13 19.64
C GLU A 52 -14.79 10.96 19.13
N ILE A 53 -15.07 10.02 18.22
CA ILE A 53 -16.45 9.68 17.81
C ILE A 53 -17.30 9.29 19.02
N GLU A 54 -16.79 8.45 19.92
CA GLU A 54 -17.55 8.06 21.12
C GLU A 54 -17.78 9.24 22.08
N LYS A 55 -16.86 10.19 22.13
CA LYS A 55 -17.06 11.45 22.86
C LYS A 55 -18.16 12.30 22.23
N GLN A 56 -18.15 12.48 20.91
CA GLN A 56 -19.20 13.22 20.19
C GLN A 56 -20.58 12.56 20.41
N ARG A 57 -20.67 11.25 20.34
CA ARG A 57 -21.91 10.49 20.62
C ARG A 57 -22.41 10.71 22.05
N ARG A 58 -21.50 10.79 23.05
CA ARG A 58 -21.89 11.12 24.43
C ARG A 58 -22.42 12.53 24.55
N LEU A 59 -21.82 13.50 23.84
CA LEU A 59 -22.29 14.87 23.83
C LEU A 59 -23.70 14.99 23.21
N ILE A 60 -23.98 14.29 22.12
CA ILE A 60 -25.32 14.21 21.51
C ILE A 60 -26.35 13.68 22.53
N ARG A 61 -26.00 12.63 23.31
CA ARG A 61 -26.90 12.13 24.37
C ARG A 61 -27.18 13.21 25.46
N GLY A 62 -26.13 13.90 25.89
CA GLY A 62 -26.27 14.99 26.85
C GLY A 62 -27.10 16.17 26.31
N LEU A 63 -26.99 16.50 25.02
CA LEU A 63 -27.85 17.50 24.37
C LEU A 63 -29.33 17.09 24.42
N TYR A 64 -29.63 15.81 24.17
CA TYR A 64 -31.00 15.32 24.24
C TYR A 64 -31.58 15.45 25.65
N GLU A 65 -30.81 15.12 26.67
CA GLU A 65 -31.21 15.29 28.08
C GLU A 65 -31.52 16.75 28.42
N ASN A 66 -30.66 17.66 28.01
CA ASN A 66 -30.86 19.10 28.20
C ASN A 66 -32.09 19.65 27.44
N PHE A 67 -32.33 19.13 26.24
CA PHE A 67 -33.52 19.51 25.46
C PHE A 67 -34.81 19.03 26.15
N VAL A 68 -34.86 17.79 26.64
CA VAL A 68 -36.02 17.24 27.34
C VAL A 68 -36.29 17.99 28.65
N GLN A 69 -35.24 18.47 29.31
CA GLN A 69 -35.36 19.31 30.51
C GLN A 69 -35.74 20.79 30.24
N GLY A 70 -35.88 21.15 28.96
CA GLY A 70 -36.22 22.51 28.58
C GLY A 70 -35.07 23.52 28.75
N ILE A 71 -33.82 23.06 28.90
CA ILE A 71 -32.62 23.90 29.00
C ILE A 71 -32.23 24.43 27.62
N LEU A 72 -32.47 23.61 26.57
CA LEU A 72 -32.20 23.97 25.18
C LEU A 72 -33.51 24.14 24.41
N THR A 73 -33.55 25.13 23.51
CA THR A 73 -34.62 25.26 22.51
C THR A 73 -34.45 24.14 21.43
N SER A 74 -35.52 23.91 20.67
CA SER A 74 -35.44 22.97 19.52
C SER A 74 -34.40 23.39 18.51
N GLU A 75 -34.29 24.67 18.19
CA GLU A 75 -33.33 25.21 17.22
C GLU A 75 -31.91 24.98 17.68
N GLU A 76 -31.58 25.33 18.92
CA GLU A 76 -30.26 25.10 19.52
C GLU A 76 -29.88 23.59 19.55
N TYR A 77 -30.86 22.74 19.92
CA TYR A 77 -30.64 21.30 19.94
C TYR A 77 -30.28 20.76 18.55
N PHE A 78 -31.05 21.10 17.52
CA PHE A 78 -30.79 20.59 16.17
C PHE A 78 -29.51 21.14 15.57
N GLU A 79 -29.18 22.42 15.79
CA GLU A 79 -27.93 23.01 15.31
C GLU A 79 -26.72 22.35 15.93
N LEU A 80 -26.67 22.20 17.26
CA LEU A 80 -25.55 21.56 17.95
C LEU A 80 -25.44 20.09 17.60
N LYS A 81 -26.56 19.37 17.48
CA LYS A 81 -26.59 17.98 17.07
C LYS A 81 -26.03 17.80 15.68
N ALA A 82 -26.44 18.64 14.71
CA ALA A 82 -25.92 18.58 13.34
C ALA A 82 -24.40 18.77 13.29
N GLY A 83 -23.85 19.70 14.07
CA GLY A 83 -22.40 19.91 14.16
C GLY A 83 -21.64 18.67 14.67
N TYR A 84 -22.18 18.00 15.69
CA TYR A 84 -21.57 16.75 16.18
C TYR A 84 -21.71 15.60 15.18
N GLU A 85 -22.83 15.45 14.50
CA GLU A 85 -23.06 14.44 13.47
C GLU A 85 -22.14 14.66 12.26
N GLU A 86 -21.93 15.90 11.84
CA GLU A 86 -20.95 16.23 10.81
C GLU A 86 -19.52 15.85 11.23
N SER A 87 -19.13 16.18 12.46
CA SER A 87 -17.84 15.80 13.02
C SER A 87 -17.63 14.28 13.02
N ILE A 88 -18.65 13.50 13.41
CA ILE A 88 -18.61 12.03 13.37
C ILE A 88 -18.43 11.54 11.94
N THR A 89 -19.10 12.14 10.97
CA THR A 89 -19.01 11.76 9.56
C THR A 89 -17.59 11.98 9.03
N VAL A 90 -16.98 13.14 9.30
CA VAL A 90 -15.60 13.44 8.92
C VAL A 90 -14.63 12.45 9.56
N LEU A 91 -14.73 12.23 10.87
CA LEU A 91 -13.86 11.29 11.59
C LEU A 91 -13.99 9.84 11.06
N SER A 92 -15.21 9.44 10.68
CA SER A 92 -15.45 8.11 10.09
C SER A 92 -14.79 7.98 8.72
N GLY A 93 -14.89 8.99 7.86
CA GLY A 93 -14.20 9.04 6.58
C GLY A 93 -12.66 9.00 6.72
N ASP A 94 -12.13 9.68 7.73
CA ASP A 94 -10.71 9.62 8.05
C ASP A 94 -10.27 8.20 8.46
N ILE A 95 -11.09 7.49 9.24
CA ILE A 95 -10.80 6.09 9.62
C ILE A 95 -10.78 5.18 8.39
N GLU A 96 -11.74 5.33 7.48
CA GLU A 96 -11.77 4.56 6.22
C GLU A 96 -10.54 4.81 5.36
N ALA A 97 -10.05 6.05 5.31
CA ALA A 97 -8.81 6.38 4.60
C ALA A 97 -7.60 5.68 5.23
N LEU A 98 -7.48 5.70 6.57
CA LEU A 98 -6.40 5.01 7.30
C LEU A 98 -6.47 3.48 7.15
N GLU A 99 -7.67 2.89 7.04
CA GLU A 99 -7.86 1.46 6.77
C GLU A 99 -7.35 1.11 5.36
N LYS A 100 -7.66 1.91 4.34
CA LYS A 100 -7.10 1.74 2.98
C LYS A 100 -5.58 1.84 2.94
N ASP A 101 -5.01 2.78 3.70
CA ASP A 101 -3.55 2.90 3.82
C ASP A 101 -2.93 1.65 4.46
N MET A 102 -3.60 1.04 5.45
CA MET A 102 -3.15 -0.21 6.06
C MET A 102 -3.18 -1.38 5.06
N ASP A 103 -4.26 -1.51 4.29
CA ASP A 103 -4.41 -2.56 3.28
C ASP A 103 -3.33 -2.40 2.18
N ALA A 104 -3.05 -1.18 1.75
CA ALA A 104 -2.00 -0.90 0.78
C ALA A 104 -0.60 -1.32 1.27
N LEU A 105 -0.31 -1.15 2.58
CA LEU A 105 0.94 -1.62 3.17
C LEU A 105 1.04 -3.15 3.17
N ASP A 106 -0.07 -3.86 3.42
CA ASP A 106 -0.11 -5.32 3.37
C ASP A 106 0.11 -5.84 1.95
N ASP A 107 -0.57 -5.26 0.97
CA ASP A 107 -0.42 -5.61 -0.43
C ASP A 107 1.02 -5.38 -0.93
N GLN A 108 1.64 -4.29 -0.52
CA GLN A 108 3.04 -4.01 -0.85
C GLN A 108 3.98 -5.10 -0.32
N LEU A 109 3.76 -5.55 0.92
CA LEU A 109 4.59 -6.60 1.52
C LEU A 109 4.40 -7.95 0.81
N VAL A 110 3.17 -8.29 0.45
CA VAL A 110 2.85 -9.51 -0.31
C VAL A 110 3.57 -9.51 -1.66
N ARG A 111 3.49 -8.41 -2.40
CA ARG A 111 4.18 -8.25 -3.69
C ARG A 111 5.70 -8.36 -3.55
N TYR A 112 6.27 -7.71 -2.54
CA TYR A 112 7.71 -7.78 -2.29
C TYR A 112 8.19 -9.21 -2.00
N ARG A 113 7.47 -9.95 -1.14
CA ARG A 113 7.79 -11.36 -0.83
C ARG A 113 7.69 -12.26 -2.07
N ALA A 114 6.66 -12.06 -2.89
CA ALA A 114 6.51 -12.81 -4.14
C ALA A 114 7.69 -12.56 -5.08
N MET A 115 8.08 -11.31 -5.25
CA MET A 115 9.22 -10.94 -6.11
C MET A 115 10.55 -11.48 -5.58
N GLU A 116 10.79 -11.42 -4.25
CA GLU A 116 12.00 -12.00 -3.66
C GLU A 116 12.07 -13.51 -3.89
N LYS A 117 10.92 -14.21 -3.77
CA LYS A 117 10.82 -15.64 -4.07
C LYS A 117 11.12 -15.93 -5.54
N ASP A 118 10.53 -15.15 -6.46
CA ASP A 118 10.75 -15.32 -7.90
C ASP A 118 12.20 -15.07 -8.29
N ALA A 119 12.82 -14.04 -7.71
CA ALA A 119 14.24 -13.76 -7.95
C ALA A 119 15.16 -14.87 -7.43
N LYS A 120 14.86 -15.43 -6.25
CA LYS A 120 15.62 -16.57 -5.71
C LYS A 120 15.47 -17.82 -6.59
N SER A 121 14.26 -18.13 -7.07
CA SER A 121 14.02 -19.25 -7.97
C SER A 121 14.79 -19.09 -9.29
N LEU A 122 14.71 -17.90 -9.90
CA LEU A 122 15.45 -17.62 -11.14
C LEU A 122 16.98 -17.74 -10.95
N ALA A 123 17.50 -17.23 -9.85
CA ALA A 123 18.93 -17.30 -9.53
C ALA A 123 19.42 -18.74 -9.25
N GLN A 124 18.55 -19.62 -8.78
CA GLN A 124 18.89 -21.03 -8.52
C GLN A 124 18.79 -21.90 -9.77
N ASP A 125 17.72 -21.73 -10.52
CA ASP A 125 17.37 -22.63 -11.63
C ASP A 125 17.88 -22.10 -12.97
N HIS A 126 18.17 -20.83 -13.11
CA HIS A 126 18.52 -20.12 -14.36
C HIS A 126 17.52 -20.37 -15.51
N VAL A 127 16.29 -20.73 -15.17
CA VAL A 127 15.22 -21.04 -16.12
C VAL A 127 14.14 -19.96 -16.07
N LEU A 128 13.97 -19.29 -17.21
CA LEU A 128 12.90 -18.30 -17.39
C LEU A 128 11.62 -19.02 -17.82
N THR A 129 10.70 -19.23 -16.89
CA THR A 129 9.39 -19.84 -17.17
C THR A 129 8.40 -18.80 -17.70
N ALA A 130 7.38 -19.26 -18.45
CA ALA A 130 6.30 -18.38 -18.93
C ALA A 130 5.62 -17.63 -17.79
N GLU A 131 5.43 -18.26 -16.64
CA GLU A 131 4.83 -17.66 -15.44
C GLU A 131 5.71 -16.54 -14.87
N LEU A 132 7.04 -16.69 -14.85
CA LEU A 132 7.96 -15.63 -14.44
C LEU A 132 7.95 -14.45 -15.43
N ILE A 133 7.88 -14.73 -16.72
CA ILE A 133 7.75 -13.69 -17.76
C ILE A 133 6.50 -12.84 -17.51
N GLU A 134 5.34 -13.48 -17.37
CA GLU A 134 4.06 -12.76 -17.15
C GLU A 134 4.06 -11.93 -15.87
N ARG A 135 4.70 -12.39 -14.80
CA ARG A 135 4.75 -11.68 -13.52
C ARG A 135 5.75 -10.53 -13.48
N LEU A 136 6.93 -10.71 -14.06
CA LEU A 136 8.06 -9.80 -13.91
C LEU A 136 8.25 -8.85 -15.08
N ILE A 137 7.83 -9.24 -16.29
CA ILE A 137 8.04 -8.48 -17.51
C ILE A 137 6.73 -7.83 -17.95
N GLU A 138 6.79 -6.54 -18.22
CA GLU A 138 5.68 -5.78 -18.79
C GLU A 138 5.72 -5.83 -20.32
N ARG A 139 6.92 -5.63 -20.90
CA ARG A 139 7.11 -5.51 -22.35
C ARG A 139 8.54 -5.83 -22.74
N ILE A 140 8.69 -6.51 -23.89
CA ILE A 140 9.97 -6.72 -24.56
C ILE A 140 9.89 -6.04 -25.93
N GLU A 141 10.82 -5.16 -26.24
CA GLU A 141 10.95 -4.47 -27.51
C GLU A 141 12.27 -4.86 -28.15
N ILE A 142 12.23 -5.16 -29.45
CA ILE A 142 13.42 -5.47 -30.24
C ILE A 142 13.46 -4.45 -31.39
N ASP A 143 14.53 -3.68 -31.47
CA ASP A 143 14.72 -2.71 -32.57
C ASP A 143 15.30 -3.36 -33.85
N HIS A 144 15.40 -2.56 -34.90
CA HIS A 144 15.91 -3.02 -36.20
C HIS A 144 17.40 -3.43 -36.14
N GLU A 145 18.13 -2.92 -35.16
CA GLU A 145 19.53 -3.23 -34.90
C GLU A 145 19.69 -4.46 -33.98
N ARG A 146 18.59 -5.10 -33.62
CA ARG A 146 18.50 -6.24 -32.68
C ARG A 146 18.85 -5.91 -31.23
N ASN A 147 18.78 -4.63 -30.82
CA ASN A 147 18.86 -4.29 -29.42
C ASN A 147 17.57 -4.69 -28.71
N ILE A 148 17.71 -5.32 -27.54
CA ILE A 148 16.58 -5.78 -26.72
C ILE A 148 16.39 -4.79 -25.59
N ARG A 149 15.17 -4.25 -25.49
CA ARG A 149 14.73 -3.42 -24.35
C ARG A 149 13.66 -4.17 -23.60
N VAL A 150 13.86 -4.36 -22.30
CA VAL A 150 12.90 -5.04 -21.42
C VAL A 150 12.35 -4.03 -20.43
N SER A 151 11.02 -3.90 -20.37
CA SER A 151 10.31 -3.13 -19.35
C SER A 151 9.82 -4.07 -18.28
N PHE A 152 10.07 -3.74 -17.01
CA PHE A 152 9.78 -4.60 -15.88
C PHE A 152 8.64 -4.03 -15.03
N ARG A 153 7.67 -4.86 -14.63
CA ARG A 153 6.54 -4.49 -13.77
C ARG A 153 6.98 -4.02 -12.39
N PHE A 154 8.06 -4.57 -11.85
CA PHE A 154 8.55 -4.25 -10.52
C PHE A 154 9.33 -2.92 -10.42
N LYS A 155 9.79 -2.34 -11.54
CA LYS A 155 10.54 -1.06 -11.50
C LYS A 155 9.71 0.11 -10.97
N SER A 156 8.42 0.14 -11.27
CA SER A 156 7.51 1.18 -10.79
C SER A 156 7.26 1.09 -9.27
N GLU A 157 7.39 -0.09 -8.68
CA GLU A 157 7.16 -0.33 -7.25
C GLU A 157 8.34 0.11 -6.37
N PHE A 158 9.57 0.12 -6.92
CA PHE A 158 10.79 0.52 -6.20
C PHE A 158 11.21 1.97 -6.41
N GLN A 159 10.77 2.62 -7.48
CA GLN A 159 11.08 4.04 -7.76
C GLN A 159 10.35 5.02 -6.84
N GLY A 160 9.32 4.59 -6.11
CA GLY A 160 8.59 5.40 -5.14
C GLY A 160 9.27 5.58 -3.79
N GLU A 161 10.32 4.81 -3.47
CA GLU A 161 11.03 4.85 -2.18
C GLU A 161 12.47 5.40 -2.25
N ALA A 162 12.85 6.05 -3.33
CA ALA A 162 14.10 6.80 -3.38
C ALA A 162 13.99 7.99 -2.41
N VAL A 163 14.46 7.72 -1.21
CA VAL A 163 14.96 8.62 -0.16
C VAL A 163 14.81 10.11 -0.44
N LYS A 164 13.94 10.77 0.34
CA LYS A 164 14.17 12.13 0.81
C LYS A 164 14.70 12.08 2.23
#